data_e3f52b7b10430db9cb3133b06cfb6582
#
_entry.id   e3f52b7b10430db9cb3133b06cfb6582
#
_cell.length_a   1.000
_cell.length_b   1.000
_cell.length_c   1.000
_cell.angle_alpha   90.00
_cell.angle_beta   90.00
_cell.angle_gamma   90.00
#
_symmetry.space_group_name_H-M   'P 1'
#
loop_
_entity.id
_entity.type
_entity.pdbx_description
1 polymer ?
#
loop_
_entity_poly.entity_id
_entity_poly.type
_entity_poly.pdbx_seq_one_letter_code
_entity_poly.pdbx_strand_id
1 'polypeptide(L)'
;TMRALKTKSEAEFIDHIRTTYDVEDRQDWDIISIDPLNSKDFDDAFGVKELDNKFVLSIYIANVSFWMDTLNLWSSFSQRISTIYLPDRKKPMLPTILSDALCSLLENRRRFAFTLDLVISKDNWLIESYSFKNTCIRVRKNLRYDTDEQRGDKMFKKALDYVKKMNQKKSYIDNIVNCHDLIAYLMILMNHISATYLKENKTGIFRSAKFNKEFIVPDTAPPEIQKFLKMYNSFGGQYVKYEQVESHDMLKLDAYVHITSPIRRLVDLLNILAIQESLGIMKLDDERLIFYEKWITSVDYINQTMRKIRKVQNDCNLLCMCYTDIDLLEKIHTGFIFEKIKKKEDLYQYMVYFPELKMVNRFNASVDVMERVGLPEQQFKLYVFMDENQLKQKIRIELQL
;
A
#
# COMPACT_ATOMS: atom_id res chain seq x y z
N THR A 1 5.06 26.18 7.69
CA THR A 1 3.77 25.49 7.38
C THR A 1 2.64 25.95 8.28
N MET A 2 2.81 25.85 9.61
CA MET A 2 1.81 26.32 10.57
C MET A 2 1.60 27.84 10.55
N ARG A 3 2.62 28.65 10.18
CA ARG A 3 2.46 30.09 9.98
C ARG A 3 1.62 30.40 8.75
N ALA A 4 1.87 29.74 7.60
CA ALA A 4 1.10 29.95 6.37
C ALA A 4 -0.39 29.62 6.57
N LEU A 5 -0.69 28.49 7.23
CA LEU A 5 -2.07 28.07 7.54
C LEU A 5 -2.77 28.96 8.58
N LYS A 6 -2.05 29.82 9.28
CA LYS A 6 -2.64 30.85 10.19
C LYS A 6 -3.01 32.13 9.45
N THR A 7 -2.42 32.40 8.29
CA THR A 7 -2.60 33.66 7.55
C THR A 7 -3.55 33.55 6.36
N LYS A 8 -3.77 32.35 5.84
CA LYS A 8 -4.69 32.10 4.72
C LYS A 8 -5.67 30.98 5.05
N SER A 9 -6.89 31.09 4.59
CA SER A 9 -7.90 30.02 4.73
C SER A 9 -7.60 28.86 3.79
N GLU A 10 -8.15 27.67 4.09
CA GLU A 10 -8.07 26.52 3.20
C GLU A 10 -8.66 26.84 1.80
N ALA A 11 -9.71 27.66 1.74
CA ALA A 11 -10.33 28.08 0.49
C ALA A 11 -9.37 28.88 -0.40
N GLU A 12 -8.63 29.83 0.17
CA GLU A 12 -7.65 30.64 -0.58
C GLU A 12 -6.52 29.78 -1.16
N PHE A 13 -6.06 28.76 -0.43
CA PHE A 13 -5.07 27.80 -0.97
C PHE A 13 -5.65 26.96 -2.11
N ILE A 14 -6.90 26.49 -1.98
CA ILE A 14 -7.56 25.72 -3.03
C ILE A 14 -7.73 26.56 -4.29
N ASP A 15 -8.15 27.82 -4.16
CA ASP A 15 -8.34 28.72 -5.29
C ASP A 15 -6.98 29.05 -5.95
N HIS A 16 -5.93 29.24 -5.16
CA HIS A 16 -4.57 29.42 -5.67
C HIS A 16 -4.08 28.20 -6.48
N ILE A 17 -4.25 26.98 -5.97
CA ILE A 17 -3.89 25.75 -6.68
C ILE A 17 -4.65 25.65 -8.01
N ARG A 18 -5.95 25.91 -8.01
CA ARG A 18 -6.79 25.87 -9.22
C ARG A 18 -6.39 26.90 -10.29
N THR A 19 -5.81 28.03 -9.90
CA THR A 19 -5.32 29.06 -10.83
C THR A 19 -3.91 28.79 -11.29
N THR A 20 -3.12 28.07 -10.51
CA THR A 20 -1.70 27.77 -10.80
C THR A 20 -1.53 26.55 -11.69
N TYR A 21 -2.37 25.53 -11.51
CA TYR A 21 -2.28 24.25 -12.19
C TYR A 21 -3.49 23.98 -13.08
N ASP A 22 -3.29 23.17 -14.12
CA ASP A 22 -4.41 22.64 -14.92
C ASP A 22 -5.14 21.57 -14.09
N VAL A 23 -6.33 21.94 -13.63
CA VAL A 23 -7.15 21.11 -12.72
C VAL A 23 -8.59 21.07 -13.22
N GLU A 24 -9.03 19.90 -13.67
CA GLU A 24 -10.42 19.67 -14.08
C GLU A 24 -11.34 19.67 -12.85
N ASP A 25 -12.44 20.45 -12.92
CA ASP A 25 -13.44 20.49 -11.85
C ASP A 25 -14.42 19.31 -11.97
N ARG A 26 -14.49 18.48 -10.92
CA ARG A 26 -15.40 17.32 -10.81
C ARG A 26 -16.16 17.28 -9.50
N GLN A 27 -16.41 18.43 -8.90
CA GLN A 27 -17.12 18.51 -7.61
C GLN A 27 -18.53 17.95 -7.66
N ASP A 28 -19.16 17.92 -8.84
CA ASP A 28 -20.53 17.43 -9.07
C ASP A 28 -20.59 15.94 -9.49
N TRP A 29 -19.43 15.26 -9.55
CA TRP A 29 -19.41 13.84 -9.87
C TRP A 29 -19.77 13.01 -8.65
N ASP A 30 -20.45 11.87 -8.87
CA ASP A 30 -20.72 10.90 -7.81
C ASP A 30 -19.48 10.07 -7.49
N ILE A 31 -18.78 10.47 -6.42
CA ILE A 31 -17.49 9.91 -6.01
C ILE A 31 -17.61 9.40 -4.59
N ILE A 32 -17.15 8.19 -4.35
CA ILE A 32 -17.10 7.55 -3.03
C ILE A 32 -15.71 6.98 -2.73
N SER A 33 -15.39 6.83 -1.45
CA SER A 33 -14.27 6.01 -0.98
C SER A 33 -14.78 4.87 -0.10
N ILE A 34 -13.97 3.82 0.08
CA ILE A 34 -14.26 2.72 1.00
C ILE A 34 -12.98 2.37 1.76
N ASP A 35 -12.99 2.55 3.07
CA ASP A 35 -11.81 2.48 3.92
C ASP A 35 -12.07 1.70 5.22
N PRO A 36 -11.02 1.28 5.94
CA PRO A 36 -11.17 0.73 7.29
C PRO A 36 -11.83 1.70 8.27
N LEU A 37 -12.54 1.16 9.28
CA LEU A 37 -13.35 1.94 10.23
C LEU A 37 -12.59 3.10 10.89
N ASN A 38 -11.31 2.90 11.21
CA ASN A 38 -10.49 3.87 11.94
C ASN A 38 -9.59 4.73 11.04
N SER A 39 -9.77 4.67 9.72
CA SER A 39 -8.98 5.48 8.77
C SER A 39 -9.27 6.97 8.93
N LYS A 40 -8.20 7.77 8.84
CA LYS A 40 -8.24 9.24 8.81
C LYS A 40 -7.58 9.81 7.56
N ASP A 41 -6.72 9.03 6.94
CA ASP A 41 -5.97 9.30 5.72
C ASP A 41 -6.60 8.52 4.56
N PHE A 42 -7.53 9.17 3.86
CA PHE A 42 -8.21 8.63 2.68
C PHE A 42 -7.36 8.92 1.45
N ASP A 43 -6.63 7.91 0.99
CA ASP A 43 -5.71 8.02 -0.14
C ASP A 43 -6.42 7.91 -1.49
N ASP A 44 -7.52 7.13 -1.58
CA ASP A 44 -8.18 6.79 -2.83
C ASP A 44 -9.71 6.91 -2.78
N ALA A 45 -10.28 7.18 -3.93
CA ALA A 45 -11.72 7.21 -4.18
C ALA A 45 -12.00 6.77 -5.62
N PHE A 46 -13.24 6.50 -5.96
CA PHE A 46 -13.65 6.13 -7.30
C PHE A 46 -15.06 6.59 -7.64
N GLY A 47 -15.35 6.63 -8.94
CA GLY A 47 -16.67 6.93 -9.46
C GLY A 47 -16.87 6.36 -10.85
N VAL A 48 -18.12 6.19 -11.26
CA VAL A 48 -18.52 5.73 -12.59
C VAL A 48 -19.46 6.74 -13.21
N LYS A 49 -19.09 7.26 -14.38
CA LYS A 49 -19.93 8.14 -15.19
C LYS A 49 -20.39 7.40 -16.42
N GLU A 50 -21.72 7.32 -16.56
CA GLU A 50 -22.35 6.69 -17.73
C GLU A 50 -22.20 7.57 -18.96
N LEU A 51 -21.94 6.93 -20.08
CA LEU A 51 -22.08 7.43 -21.43
C LEU A 51 -23.03 6.46 -22.18
N ASP A 52 -23.45 6.77 -23.39
CA ASP A 52 -24.44 5.95 -24.11
C ASP A 52 -24.08 4.45 -24.12
N ASN A 53 -23.12 4.04 -24.94
CA ASN A 53 -22.64 2.65 -25.04
C ASN A 53 -21.32 2.40 -24.30
N LYS A 54 -20.86 3.34 -23.50
CA LYS A 54 -19.61 3.32 -22.75
C LYS A 54 -19.84 3.81 -21.35
N PHE A 55 -18.82 3.73 -20.52
CA PHE A 55 -18.75 4.44 -19.26
C PHE A 55 -17.30 4.86 -18.95
N VAL A 56 -17.15 5.85 -18.12
CA VAL A 56 -15.87 6.27 -17.57
C VAL A 56 -15.78 5.76 -16.15
N LEU A 57 -14.83 4.87 -15.89
CA LEU A 57 -14.41 4.49 -14.54
C LEU A 57 -13.25 5.38 -14.14
N SER A 58 -13.44 6.21 -13.13
CA SER A 58 -12.41 7.11 -12.62
C SER A 58 -11.88 6.63 -11.27
N ILE A 59 -10.57 6.56 -11.16
CA ILE A 59 -9.85 6.25 -9.91
C ILE A 59 -9.11 7.52 -9.49
N TYR A 60 -9.40 8.01 -8.30
CA TYR A 60 -8.89 9.25 -7.73
C TYR A 60 -7.89 8.94 -6.63
N ILE A 61 -6.68 9.45 -6.73
CA ILE A 61 -5.63 9.31 -5.72
C ILE A 61 -5.30 10.70 -5.17
N ALA A 62 -5.19 10.83 -3.86
CA ALA A 62 -4.88 12.10 -3.19
C ALA A 62 -3.66 12.79 -3.81
N ASN A 63 -3.82 14.01 -4.27
CA ASN A 63 -2.74 14.77 -4.90
C ASN A 63 -1.92 15.53 -3.84
N VAL A 64 -0.95 14.84 -3.26
CA VAL A 64 -0.07 15.38 -2.22
C VAL A 64 0.87 16.46 -2.79
N SER A 65 1.28 16.34 -4.06
CA SER A 65 2.26 17.22 -4.69
C SER A 65 1.81 18.68 -4.69
N PHE A 66 0.54 18.97 -4.91
CA PHE A 66 0.00 20.33 -4.91
C PHE A 66 0.15 21.03 -3.55
N TRP A 67 -0.11 20.31 -2.46
CA TRP A 67 0.06 20.86 -1.12
C TRP A 67 1.51 21.01 -0.72
N MET A 68 2.37 20.06 -1.11
CA MET A 68 3.80 20.13 -0.90
C MET A 68 4.39 21.37 -1.57
N ASP A 69 3.95 21.64 -2.79
CA ASP A 69 4.38 22.79 -3.58
C ASP A 69 3.87 24.11 -3.03
N THR A 70 2.55 24.23 -2.90
CA THR A 70 1.90 25.46 -2.43
C THR A 70 2.38 25.90 -1.05
N LEU A 71 2.77 24.95 -0.19
CA LEU A 71 3.29 25.22 1.15
C LEU A 71 4.82 25.23 1.23
N ASN A 72 5.49 25.08 0.09
CA ASN A 72 6.95 25.06 -0.05
C ASN A 72 7.62 24.07 0.92
N LEU A 73 7.26 22.77 0.81
CA LEU A 73 7.65 21.73 1.76
C LEU A 73 8.70 20.75 1.23
N TRP A 74 9.11 20.87 -0.03
CA TRP A 74 10.02 19.92 -0.66
C TRP A 74 11.37 19.82 0.05
N SER A 75 11.97 20.97 0.37
CA SER A 75 13.25 21.04 1.10
C SER A 75 13.14 20.60 2.56
N SER A 76 11.97 20.77 3.17
CA SER A 76 11.70 20.43 4.59
C SER A 76 11.10 19.04 4.79
N PHE A 77 10.94 18.24 3.72
CA PHE A 77 10.41 16.89 3.82
C PHE A 77 11.27 16.01 4.71
N SER A 78 10.64 15.34 5.68
CA SER A 78 11.36 14.44 6.59
C SER A 78 11.92 13.23 5.82
N GLN A 79 12.93 12.57 6.40
CA GLN A 79 13.46 11.32 5.81
C GLN A 79 12.55 10.10 6.04
N ARG A 80 11.32 10.31 6.48
CA ARG A 80 10.35 9.23 6.71
C ARG A 80 9.73 8.83 5.39
N ILE A 81 10.03 7.61 4.95
CA ILE A 81 9.59 7.09 3.64
C ILE A 81 8.21 6.44 3.66
N SER A 82 7.65 6.20 4.84
CA SER A 82 6.31 5.64 5.00
C SER A 82 5.75 5.96 6.38
N THR A 83 4.43 6.00 6.48
CA THR A 83 3.73 5.98 7.77
C THR A 83 4.02 4.66 8.49
N ILE A 84 4.28 4.74 9.80
CA ILE A 84 4.51 3.59 10.66
C ILE A 84 3.27 3.40 11.55
N TYR A 85 2.61 2.26 11.43
CA TYR A 85 1.44 1.92 12.22
C TYR A 85 1.85 1.05 13.40
N LEU A 86 1.68 1.57 14.61
CA LEU A 86 1.94 0.86 15.86
C LEU A 86 0.61 0.59 16.56
N PRO A 87 0.53 -0.37 17.47
CA PRO A 87 -0.72 -0.72 18.16
C PRO A 87 -1.38 0.46 18.88
N ASP A 88 -0.59 1.35 19.47
CA ASP A 88 -1.05 2.49 20.26
C ASP A 88 -1.16 3.80 19.46
N ARG A 89 -0.43 3.92 18.35
CA ARG A 89 -0.36 5.16 17.55
C ARG A 89 0.14 4.96 16.13
N LYS A 90 -0.16 5.90 15.25
CA LYS A 90 0.53 6.01 13.96
C LYS A 90 1.62 7.10 14.02
N LYS A 91 2.73 6.87 13.33
CA LYS A 91 3.78 7.86 13.03
C LYS A 91 3.65 8.23 11.55
N PRO A 92 2.92 9.30 11.20
CA PRO A 92 2.62 9.60 9.80
C PRO A 92 3.86 10.02 9.02
N MET A 93 3.90 9.72 7.72
CA MET A 93 4.95 10.18 6.79
C MET A 93 4.91 11.69 6.63
N LEU A 94 3.74 12.23 6.41
CA LEU A 94 3.49 13.68 6.32
C LEU A 94 3.02 14.22 7.67
N PRO A 95 3.20 15.54 7.94
CA PRO A 95 2.54 16.17 9.07
C PRO A 95 1.04 15.89 9.08
N THR A 96 0.45 15.69 10.27
CA THR A 96 -0.98 15.31 10.41
C THR A 96 -1.94 16.29 9.75
N ILE A 97 -1.61 17.58 9.70
CA ILE A 97 -2.42 18.57 8.96
C ILE A 97 -2.49 18.27 7.46
N LEU A 98 -1.45 17.69 6.88
CA LEU A 98 -1.46 17.23 5.50
C LEU A 98 -2.13 15.86 5.39
N SER A 99 -1.67 14.88 6.17
CA SER A 99 -2.14 13.50 6.02
C SER A 99 -3.61 13.31 6.37
N ASP A 100 -4.09 13.94 7.44
CA ASP A 100 -5.42 13.68 7.99
C ASP A 100 -6.46 14.76 7.60
N ALA A 101 -6.00 15.87 6.99
CA ALA A 101 -6.89 16.98 6.62
C ALA A 101 -6.74 17.40 5.15
N LEU A 102 -5.65 18.09 4.77
CA LEU A 102 -5.57 18.76 3.48
C LEU A 102 -5.45 17.82 2.29
N CYS A 103 -4.66 16.74 2.41
CA CYS A 103 -4.49 15.74 1.36
C CYS A 103 -5.57 14.65 1.39
N SER A 104 -6.09 14.31 2.57
CA SER A 104 -7.09 13.25 2.75
C SER A 104 -8.37 13.55 1.98
N LEU A 105 -8.86 12.60 1.19
CA LEU A 105 -10.08 12.71 0.37
C LEU A 105 -11.34 12.65 1.23
N LEU A 106 -11.48 13.61 2.14
CA LEU A 106 -12.56 13.68 3.13
C LEU A 106 -13.92 13.99 2.47
N GLU A 107 -14.95 13.34 3.02
CA GLU A 107 -16.36 13.52 2.64
C GLU A 107 -16.77 15.01 2.69
N ASN A 108 -17.48 15.47 1.67
CA ASN A 108 -18.02 16.81 1.53
C ASN A 108 -16.98 17.96 1.58
N ARG A 109 -15.70 17.65 1.33
CA ARG A 109 -14.63 18.64 1.21
C ARG A 109 -14.11 18.71 -0.23
N ARG A 110 -13.72 19.91 -0.66
CA ARG A 110 -12.97 20.08 -1.92
C ARG A 110 -11.56 19.52 -1.73
N ARG A 111 -11.14 18.59 -2.60
CA ARG A 111 -9.83 17.95 -2.54
C ARG A 111 -9.24 17.81 -3.93
N PHE A 112 -7.93 17.79 -3.99
CA PHE A 112 -7.22 17.54 -5.24
C PHE A 112 -6.87 16.07 -5.36
N ALA A 113 -7.09 15.52 -6.53
CA ALA A 113 -6.74 14.16 -6.85
C ALA A 113 -5.91 14.06 -8.13
N PHE A 114 -4.97 13.15 -8.17
CA PHE A 114 -4.39 12.60 -9.37
C PHE A 114 -5.32 11.49 -9.85
N THR A 115 -5.85 11.62 -11.04
CA THR A 115 -6.97 10.81 -11.52
C THR A 115 -6.60 9.99 -12.72
N LEU A 116 -6.94 8.72 -12.72
CA LEU A 116 -6.95 7.85 -13.89
C LEU A 116 -8.40 7.69 -14.37
N ASP A 117 -8.67 8.13 -15.59
CA ASP A 117 -9.91 7.88 -16.30
C ASP A 117 -9.74 6.71 -17.25
N LEU A 118 -10.66 5.77 -17.20
CA LEU A 118 -10.75 4.61 -18.08
C LEU A 118 -12.06 4.67 -18.86
N VAL A 119 -11.99 4.75 -20.18
CA VAL A 119 -13.17 4.62 -21.04
C VAL A 119 -13.37 3.14 -21.39
N ILE A 120 -14.48 2.58 -20.96
CA ILE A 120 -14.80 1.16 -21.12
C ILE A 120 -16.05 1.00 -21.99
N SER A 121 -15.98 0.11 -23.00
CA SER A 121 -17.15 -0.27 -23.82
C SER A 121 -18.08 -1.21 -23.04
N LYS A 122 -19.39 -0.97 -23.09
CA LYS A 122 -20.40 -1.86 -22.53
C LYS A 122 -20.63 -3.13 -23.36
N ASP A 123 -20.21 -3.12 -24.64
CA ASP A 123 -20.39 -4.27 -25.53
C ASP A 123 -19.44 -5.42 -25.18
N ASN A 124 -18.20 -5.09 -24.89
CA ASN A 124 -17.15 -6.09 -24.68
C ASN A 124 -16.46 -6.02 -23.31
N TRP A 125 -16.72 -4.98 -22.50
CA TRP A 125 -16.14 -4.72 -21.18
C TRP A 125 -14.60 -4.53 -21.20
N LEU A 126 -14.06 -4.07 -22.33
CA LEU A 126 -12.64 -3.76 -22.48
C LEU A 126 -12.38 -2.25 -22.36
N ILE A 127 -11.20 -1.92 -21.87
CA ILE A 127 -10.71 -0.55 -21.82
C ILE A 127 -10.34 -0.13 -23.24
N GLU A 128 -10.98 0.90 -23.77
CA GLU A 128 -10.69 1.49 -25.09
C GLU A 128 -9.58 2.55 -25.02
N SER A 129 -9.60 3.34 -23.98
CA SER A 129 -8.60 4.38 -23.75
C SER A 129 -8.46 4.71 -22.27
N TYR A 130 -7.34 5.33 -21.92
CA TYR A 130 -7.13 5.88 -20.58
C TYR A 130 -6.45 7.25 -20.64
N SER A 131 -6.62 8.03 -19.59
CA SER A 131 -5.92 9.30 -19.42
C SER A 131 -5.67 9.61 -17.96
N PHE A 132 -4.55 10.28 -17.68
CA PHE A 132 -4.27 10.83 -16.36
C PHE A 132 -4.54 12.33 -16.34
N LYS A 133 -5.08 12.82 -15.22
CA LYS A 133 -5.44 14.23 -15.03
C LYS A 133 -5.25 14.65 -13.59
N ASN A 134 -5.07 15.95 -13.37
CA ASN A 134 -5.27 16.55 -12.07
C ASN A 134 -6.73 17.01 -11.95
N THR A 135 -7.40 16.67 -10.86
CA THR A 135 -8.82 17.02 -10.67
C THR A 135 -9.07 17.65 -9.30
N CYS A 136 -10.06 18.52 -9.25
CA CYS A 136 -10.66 19.01 -8.00
C CYS A 136 -11.98 18.27 -7.78
N ILE A 137 -12.05 17.48 -6.74
CA ILE A 137 -13.18 16.60 -6.45
C ILE A 137 -13.87 16.94 -5.13
N ARG A 138 -15.07 16.42 -4.96
CA ARG A 138 -15.78 16.35 -3.68
C ARG A 138 -16.29 14.93 -3.49
N VAL A 139 -15.70 14.20 -2.54
CA VAL A 139 -16.18 12.86 -2.19
C VAL A 139 -17.56 13.01 -1.53
N ARG A 140 -18.56 12.34 -2.10
CA ARG A 140 -19.93 12.37 -1.57
C ARG A 140 -20.03 11.63 -0.24
N LYS A 141 -19.31 10.48 -0.11
CA LYS A 141 -19.34 9.63 1.07
C LYS A 141 -18.04 8.85 1.26
N ASN A 142 -17.50 8.87 2.48
CA ASN A 142 -16.47 7.93 2.90
C ASN A 142 -17.14 6.71 3.55
N LEU A 143 -17.33 5.65 2.79
CA LEU A 143 -17.91 4.39 3.26
C LEU A 143 -16.88 3.58 4.04
N ARG A 144 -17.37 2.63 4.85
CA ARG A 144 -16.53 1.74 5.64
C ARG A 144 -16.67 0.31 5.17
N TYR A 145 -15.58 -0.46 5.25
CA TYR A 145 -15.62 -1.88 4.92
C TYR A 145 -16.65 -2.62 5.75
N ASP A 146 -17.33 -3.59 5.11
CA ASP A 146 -18.24 -4.56 5.73
C ASP A 146 -19.44 -3.95 6.49
N THR A 147 -19.89 -2.74 6.11
CA THR A 147 -21.06 -2.09 6.68
C THR A 147 -22.30 -2.24 5.80
N ASP A 148 -23.51 -2.15 6.41
CA ASP A 148 -24.76 -2.15 5.65
C ASP A 148 -24.93 -0.88 4.80
N GLU A 149 -24.34 0.23 5.23
CA GLU A 149 -24.34 1.49 4.49
C GLU A 149 -23.70 1.33 3.12
N GLN A 150 -22.54 0.68 3.03
CA GLN A 150 -21.87 0.35 1.78
C GLN A 150 -22.74 -0.53 0.88
N ARG A 151 -23.39 -1.56 1.46
CA ARG A 151 -24.27 -2.45 0.71
C ARG A 151 -25.50 -1.77 0.14
N GLY A 152 -25.95 -0.66 0.78
CA GLY A 152 -27.06 0.19 0.33
C GLY A 152 -26.68 1.15 -0.80
N ASP A 153 -25.40 1.50 -0.97
CA ASP A 153 -24.94 2.54 -1.87
C ASP A 153 -25.06 2.16 -3.35
N LYS A 154 -25.65 3.07 -4.16
CA LYS A 154 -25.87 2.83 -5.59
C LYS A 154 -24.59 2.82 -6.40
N MET A 155 -23.64 3.72 -6.09
CA MET A 155 -22.35 3.80 -6.77
C MET A 155 -21.51 2.54 -6.50
N PHE A 156 -21.48 2.10 -5.25
CA PHE A 156 -20.82 0.84 -4.88
C PHE A 156 -21.37 -0.35 -5.68
N LYS A 157 -22.71 -0.52 -5.70
CA LYS A 157 -23.35 -1.62 -6.44
C LYS A 157 -23.01 -1.59 -7.91
N LYS A 158 -23.09 -0.40 -8.53
CA LYS A 158 -22.74 -0.21 -9.94
C LYS A 158 -21.29 -0.56 -10.23
N ALA A 159 -20.36 0.00 -9.45
CA ALA A 159 -18.92 -0.26 -9.62
C ALA A 159 -18.60 -1.75 -9.43
N LEU A 160 -19.20 -2.41 -8.43
CA LEU A 160 -19.00 -3.83 -8.18
C LEU A 160 -19.47 -4.69 -9.35
N ASP A 161 -20.64 -4.41 -9.92
CA ASP A 161 -21.17 -5.14 -11.09
C ASP A 161 -20.25 -4.93 -12.32
N TYR A 162 -19.84 -3.68 -12.58
CA TYR A 162 -19.01 -3.36 -13.73
C TYR A 162 -17.62 -3.97 -13.62
N VAL A 163 -17.01 -3.88 -12.47
CA VAL A 163 -15.68 -4.48 -12.24
C VAL A 163 -15.72 -6.00 -12.29
N LYS A 164 -16.82 -6.66 -11.87
CA LYS A 164 -17.02 -8.11 -12.09
C LYS A 164 -16.96 -8.47 -13.57
N LYS A 165 -17.66 -7.73 -14.41
CA LYS A 165 -17.71 -7.97 -15.86
C LYS A 165 -16.35 -7.69 -16.51
N MET A 166 -15.66 -6.61 -16.11
CA MET A 166 -14.30 -6.31 -16.57
C MET A 166 -13.32 -7.42 -16.19
N ASN A 167 -13.37 -7.92 -14.94
CA ASN A 167 -12.46 -8.96 -14.45
C ASN A 167 -12.65 -10.31 -15.20
N GLN A 168 -13.84 -10.59 -15.70
CA GLN A 168 -14.09 -11.75 -16.56
C GLN A 168 -13.36 -11.65 -17.91
N LYS A 169 -13.06 -10.45 -18.40
CA LYS A 169 -12.34 -10.22 -19.65
C LYS A 169 -10.82 -10.16 -19.45
N LYS A 170 -10.38 -9.47 -18.41
CA LYS A 170 -8.98 -9.42 -18.00
C LYS A 170 -8.92 -9.56 -16.48
N SER A 171 -8.59 -10.78 -16.04
CA SER A 171 -8.55 -11.10 -14.61
C SER A 171 -7.29 -10.57 -13.95
N TYR A 172 -7.47 -9.78 -12.88
CA TYR A 172 -6.43 -9.38 -11.96
C TYR A 172 -6.53 -10.11 -10.61
N ILE A 173 -7.73 -10.56 -10.27
CA ILE A 173 -8.01 -11.33 -9.06
C ILE A 173 -8.98 -12.47 -9.40
N ASP A 174 -8.92 -13.56 -8.65
CA ASP A 174 -9.69 -14.77 -8.97
C ASP A 174 -11.20 -14.51 -9.02
N ASN A 175 -11.75 -13.90 -7.98
CA ASN A 175 -13.17 -13.58 -7.87
C ASN A 175 -13.39 -12.22 -7.23
N ILE A 176 -14.39 -11.47 -7.70
CA ILE A 176 -14.84 -10.22 -7.09
C ILE A 176 -16.20 -10.46 -6.45
N VAL A 177 -16.23 -10.49 -5.12
CA VAL A 177 -17.43 -10.81 -4.35
C VAL A 177 -17.88 -9.63 -3.49
N ASN A 178 -16.95 -8.92 -2.88
CA ASN A 178 -17.18 -7.92 -1.86
C ASN A 178 -16.43 -6.61 -2.12
N CYS A 179 -16.49 -5.68 -1.16
CA CYS A 179 -15.83 -4.38 -1.24
C CYS A 179 -14.31 -4.46 -1.23
N HIS A 180 -13.74 -5.42 -0.49
CA HIS A 180 -12.28 -5.60 -0.47
C HIS A 180 -11.75 -6.00 -1.85
N ASP A 181 -12.47 -6.91 -2.52
CA ASP A 181 -12.11 -7.34 -3.88
C ASP A 181 -12.25 -6.20 -4.88
N LEU A 182 -13.33 -5.39 -4.78
CA LEU A 182 -13.53 -4.22 -5.63
C LEU A 182 -12.36 -3.24 -5.49
N ILE A 183 -12.03 -2.84 -4.26
CA ILE A 183 -10.94 -1.88 -4.02
C ILE A 183 -9.60 -2.48 -4.45
N ALA A 184 -9.34 -3.76 -4.13
CA ALA A 184 -8.13 -4.44 -4.57
C ALA A 184 -7.99 -4.42 -6.10
N TYR A 185 -9.07 -4.73 -6.84
CA TYR A 185 -9.07 -4.66 -8.30
C TYR A 185 -8.76 -3.25 -8.82
N LEU A 186 -9.42 -2.22 -8.29
CA LEU A 186 -9.20 -0.83 -8.70
C LEU A 186 -7.76 -0.38 -8.44
N MET A 187 -7.19 -0.74 -7.28
CA MET A 187 -5.82 -0.40 -6.93
C MET A 187 -4.80 -1.15 -7.78
N ILE A 188 -5.03 -2.42 -8.09
CA ILE A 188 -4.17 -3.20 -9.02
C ILE A 188 -4.24 -2.59 -10.42
N LEU A 189 -5.42 -2.23 -10.89
CA LEU A 189 -5.63 -1.61 -12.20
C LEU A 189 -4.90 -0.27 -12.31
N MET A 190 -5.07 0.63 -11.32
CA MET A 190 -4.36 1.92 -11.24
C MET A 190 -2.84 1.72 -11.26
N ASN A 191 -2.32 0.84 -10.41
CA ASN A 191 -0.90 0.57 -10.31
C ASN A 191 -0.32 -0.03 -11.62
N HIS A 192 -1.05 -0.95 -12.28
CA HIS A 192 -0.62 -1.60 -13.51
C HIS A 192 -0.61 -0.64 -14.69
N ILE A 193 -1.68 0.15 -14.90
CA ILE A 193 -1.72 1.13 -16.01
C ILE A 193 -0.65 2.20 -15.80
N SER A 194 -0.47 2.67 -14.57
CA SER A 194 0.61 3.60 -14.24
C SER A 194 2.00 2.99 -14.49
N ALA A 195 2.19 1.70 -14.20
CA ALA A 195 3.44 1.01 -14.49
C ALA A 195 3.70 0.90 -15.99
N THR A 196 2.69 0.60 -16.79
CA THR A 196 2.79 0.56 -18.26
C THR A 196 3.22 1.93 -18.78
N TYR A 197 2.54 3.00 -18.36
CA TYR A 197 2.87 4.36 -18.75
C TYR A 197 4.30 4.76 -18.35
N LEU A 198 4.69 4.52 -17.10
CA LEU A 198 6.04 4.84 -16.61
C LEU A 198 7.12 4.04 -17.33
N LYS A 199 6.86 2.78 -17.66
CA LYS A 199 7.78 1.92 -18.43
C LYS A 199 8.00 2.44 -19.86
N GLU A 200 6.94 2.86 -20.53
CA GLU A 200 7.00 3.46 -21.87
C GLU A 200 7.79 4.77 -21.86
N ASN A 201 7.67 5.57 -20.79
CA ASN A 201 8.37 6.84 -20.62
C ASN A 201 9.75 6.70 -19.93
N LYS A 202 10.23 5.49 -19.66
CA LYS A 202 11.54 5.16 -19.08
C LYS A 202 11.83 5.90 -17.76
N THR A 203 10.86 5.97 -16.89
CA THR A 203 10.94 6.67 -15.59
C THR A 203 10.18 5.92 -14.49
N GLY A 204 10.32 6.38 -13.24
CA GLY A 204 9.58 5.88 -12.09
C GLY A 204 10.29 4.79 -11.27
N ILE A 205 9.62 4.41 -10.18
CA ILE A 205 10.08 3.39 -9.24
C ILE A 205 9.10 2.22 -9.28
N PHE A 206 9.59 1.05 -9.68
CA PHE A 206 8.80 -0.15 -9.88
C PHE A 206 8.84 -1.07 -8.68
N ARG A 207 7.80 -1.86 -8.51
CA ARG A 207 7.68 -2.90 -7.51
C ARG A 207 7.89 -4.26 -8.17
N SER A 208 9.09 -4.78 -8.11
CA SER A 208 9.42 -6.13 -8.57
C SER A 208 9.18 -7.14 -7.46
N ALA A 209 8.51 -8.24 -7.77
CA ALA A 209 8.23 -9.32 -6.83
C ALA A 209 8.36 -10.66 -7.56
N LYS A 210 9.58 -11.16 -7.64
CA LYS A 210 9.86 -12.50 -8.16
C LYS A 210 9.69 -13.56 -7.07
N PHE A 211 9.09 -14.67 -7.44
CA PHE A 211 9.12 -15.85 -6.58
C PHE A 211 10.55 -16.35 -6.43
N ASN A 212 10.98 -16.57 -5.18
CA ASN A 212 12.19 -17.32 -4.93
C ASN A 212 11.94 -18.77 -5.38
N LYS A 213 12.62 -19.21 -6.44
CA LYS A 213 12.48 -20.57 -7.00
C LYS A 213 13.00 -21.65 -6.04
N GLU A 214 13.89 -21.27 -5.12
CA GLU A 214 14.41 -22.17 -4.08
C GLU A 214 13.44 -22.33 -2.90
N PHE A 215 12.40 -21.47 -2.83
CA PHE A 215 11.40 -21.52 -1.78
C PHE A 215 10.34 -22.59 -2.13
N ILE A 216 10.49 -23.74 -1.51
CA ILE A 216 9.59 -24.88 -1.72
C ILE A 216 8.42 -24.78 -0.73
N VAL A 217 7.21 -24.73 -1.26
CA VAL A 217 6.00 -24.91 -0.45
C VAL A 217 5.72 -26.41 -0.38
N PRO A 218 5.81 -27.04 0.80
CA PRO A 218 5.57 -28.47 0.90
C PRO A 218 4.13 -28.82 0.53
N ASP A 219 3.95 -29.83 -0.32
CA ASP A 219 2.62 -30.34 -0.70
C ASP A 219 1.85 -30.94 0.50
N THR A 220 2.59 -31.34 1.54
CA THR A 220 2.05 -31.87 2.79
C THR A 220 1.50 -30.78 3.71
N ALA A 221 1.82 -29.49 3.47
CA ALA A 221 1.30 -28.41 4.30
C ALA A 221 -0.21 -28.21 4.08
N PRO A 222 -0.97 -27.86 5.13
CA PRO A 222 -2.40 -27.53 5.01
C PRO A 222 -2.65 -26.45 3.93
N PRO A 223 -3.77 -26.48 3.21
CA PRO A 223 -4.05 -25.55 2.09
C PRO A 223 -3.94 -24.07 2.49
N GLU A 224 -4.33 -23.72 3.70
CA GLU A 224 -4.21 -22.35 4.23
C GLU A 224 -2.74 -21.92 4.37
N ILE A 225 -1.89 -22.80 4.87
CA ILE A 225 -0.44 -22.56 4.99
C ILE A 225 0.20 -22.49 3.62
N GLN A 226 -0.17 -23.37 2.68
CA GLN A 226 0.34 -23.28 1.30
C GLN A 226 -0.01 -21.95 0.66
N LYS A 227 -1.26 -21.49 0.81
CA LYS A 227 -1.72 -20.18 0.32
C LYS A 227 -0.90 -19.05 0.95
N PHE A 228 -0.71 -19.10 2.26
CA PHE A 228 0.09 -18.12 2.99
C PHE A 228 1.56 -18.12 2.50
N LEU A 229 2.21 -19.27 2.37
CA LEU A 229 3.60 -19.38 1.97
C LEU A 229 3.82 -18.89 0.52
N LYS A 230 2.89 -19.19 -0.40
CA LYS A 230 2.91 -18.62 -1.75
C LYS A 230 2.84 -17.09 -1.73
N MET A 231 1.95 -16.53 -0.90
CA MET A 231 1.84 -15.10 -0.70
C MET A 231 3.11 -14.52 -0.05
N TYR A 232 3.66 -15.19 0.98
CA TYR A 232 4.88 -14.76 1.67
C TYR A 232 6.10 -14.73 0.74
N ASN A 233 6.25 -15.73 -0.12
CA ASN A 233 7.32 -15.77 -1.13
C ASN A 233 7.28 -14.52 -2.05
N SER A 234 6.08 -13.98 -2.31
CA SER A 234 5.91 -12.74 -3.08
C SER A 234 6.21 -11.46 -2.28
N PHE A 235 6.19 -11.51 -0.94
CA PHE A 235 6.53 -10.36 -0.09
C PHE A 235 8.01 -9.97 -0.13
N GLY A 236 8.88 -10.82 -0.67
CA GLY A 236 10.28 -10.51 -0.96
C GLY A 236 10.47 -9.37 -1.98
N GLY A 237 9.38 -8.90 -2.59
CA GLY A 237 9.42 -7.83 -3.58
C GLY A 237 10.11 -6.57 -3.08
N GLN A 238 10.86 -5.95 -3.96
CA GLN A 238 11.64 -4.74 -3.70
C GLN A 238 11.30 -3.64 -4.70
N TYR A 239 11.60 -2.42 -4.34
CA TYR A 239 11.56 -1.31 -5.27
C TYR A 239 12.83 -1.30 -6.11
N VAL A 240 12.67 -1.04 -7.41
CA VAL A 240 13.76 -0.95 -8.38
C VAL A 240 13.54 0.25 -9.28
N LYS A 241 14.61 0.79 -9.86
CA LYS A 241 14.51 1.82 -10.89
C LYS A 241 14.04 1.22 -12.22
N TYR A 242 13.65 2.10 -13.14
CA TYR A 242 13.21 1.70 -14.49
C TYR A 242 14.18 0.72 -15.17
N GLU A 243 15.49 0.95 -15.10
CA GLU A 243 16.50 0.14 -15.77
C GLU A 243 16.57 -1.31 -15.25
N GLN A 244 16.00 -1.57 -14.09
CA GLN A 244 16.02 -2.83 -13.37
C GLN A 244 14.62 -3.46 -13.24
N VAL A 245 13.68 -3.02 -14.08
CA VAL A 245 12.28 -3.50 -14.00
C VAL A 245 12.22 -5.00 -14.27
N GLU A 246 11.59 -5.70 -13.35
CA GLU A 246 11.28 -7.11 -13.44
C GLU A 246 9.78 -7.36 -13.22
N SER A 247 9.31 -8.56 -13.60
CA SER A 247 7.92 -8.97 -13.43
C SER A 247 7.45 -8.94 -11.96
N HIS A 248 6.15 -8.83 -11.81
CA HIS A 248 5.45 -9.08 -10.55
C HIS A 248 4.73 -10.43 -10.64
N ASP A 249 5.43 -11.50 -10.25
CA ASP A 249 5.01 -12.89 -10.53
C ASP A 249 3.63 -13.25 -9.91
N MET A 250 3.35 -12.78 -8.68
CA MET A 250 2.08 -13.04 -8.03
C MET A 250 0.88 -12.47 -8.81
N LEU A 251 1.05 -11.29 -9.41
CA LEU A 251 0.02 -10.65 -10.22
C LEU A 251 0.09 -11.04 -11.70
N LYS A 252 1.13 -11.78 -12.09
CA LYS A 252 1.41 -12.16 -13.50
C LYS A 252 1.48 -10.93 -14.41
N LEU A 253 2.15 -9.87 -13.95
CA LEU A 253 2.29 -8.60 -14.65
C LEU A 253 3.77 -8.33 -14.97
N ASP A 254 4.04 -7.85 -16.18
CA ASP A 254 5.39 -7.52 -16.65
C ASP A 254 5.99 -6.29 -15.96
N ALA A 255 5.15 -5.43 -15.40
CA ALA A 255 5.55 -4.28 -14.61
C ALA A 255 4.45 -3.93 -13.60
N TYR A 256 4.86 -3.45 -12.44
CA TYR A 256 3.96 -2.99 -11.39
C TYR A 256 4.58 -1.85 -10.60
N VAL A 257 3.80 -0.86 -10.23
CA VAL A 257 4.23 0.24 -9.35
C VAL A 257 3.31 0.37 -8.15
N HIS A 258 3.73 1.13 -7.17
CA HIS A 258 2.84 1.66 -6.16
C HIS A 258 2.61 3.15 -6.44
N ILE A 259 1.34 3.56 -6.52
CA ILE A 259 0.93 4.94 -6.77
C ILE A 259 -0.34 5.33 -5.99
N THR A 260 -1.01 4.38 -5.36
CA THR A 260 -2.35 4.53 -4.79
C THR A 260 -2.39 5.02 -3.35
N SER A 261 -1.24 5.31 -2.73
CA SER A 261 -1.21 5.73 -1.31
C SER A 261 -0.14 6.79 -1.00
N PRO A 262 -0.14 7.94 -1.69
CA PRO A 262 0.90 8.97 -1.58
C PRO A 262 0.92 9.71 -0.24
N ILE A 263 -0.17 9.67 0.54
CA ILE A 263 -0.21 10.25 1.89
C ILE A 263 0.71 9.46 2.84
N ARG A 264 0.84 8.16 2.62
CA ARG A 264 1.53 7.24 3.53
C ARG A 264 2.72 6.48 2.95
N ARG A 265 3.02 6.59 1.66
CA ARG A 265 4.20 5.99 1.01
C ARG A 265 4.88 6.97 0.08
N LEU A 266 6.18 7.19 0.29
CA LEU A 266 6.97 8.11 -0.52
C LEU A 266 7.05 7.69 -2.00
N VAL A 267 7.19 6.40 -2.27
CA VAL A 267 7.29 5.88 -3.65
C VAL A 267 6.05 6.22 -4.47
N ASP A 268 4.87 6.21 -3.86
CA ASP A 268 3.62 6.59 -4.53
C ASP A 268 3.63 8.06 -4.94
N LEU A 269 4.09 8.94 -4.05
CA LEU A 269 4.26 10.37 -4.37
C LEU A 269 5.27 10.57 -5.51
N LEU A 270 6.40 9.85 -5.48
CA LEU A 270 7.43 9.96 -6.52
C LEU A 270 6.90 9.49 -7.89
N ASN A 271 6.11 8.42 -7.93
CA ASN A 271 5.52 7.95 -9.17
C ASN A 271 4.43 8.87 -9.71
N ILE A 272 3.65 9.53 -8.84
CA ILE A 272 2.72 10.59 -9.27
C ILE A 272 3.50 11.75 -9.90
N LEU A 273 4.57 12.23 -9.25
CA LEU A 273 5.42 13.30 -9.79
C LEU A 273 5.99 12.93 -11.16
N ALA A 274 6.49 11.69 -11.32
CA ALA A 274 7.04 11.23 -12.59
C ALA A 274 6.00 11.24 -13.73
N ILE A 275 4.76 10.84 -13.46
CA ILE A 275 3.70 10.88 -14.47
C ILE A 275 3.28 12.32 -14.74
N GLN A 276 3.11 13.15 -13.72
CA GLN A 276 2.73 14.56 -13.87
C GLN A 276 3.75 15.35 -14.70
N GLU A 277 5.06 15.12 -14.48
CA GLU A 277 6.15 15.72 -15.25
C GLU A 277 6.12 15.24 -16.71
N SER A 278 6.05 13.92 -16.91
CA SER A 278 6.03 13.31 -18.25
C SER A 278 4.83 13.77 -19.10
N LEU A 279 3.70 14.06 -18.48
CA LEU A 279 2.52 14.62 -19.15
C LEU A 279 2.56 16.15 -19.31
N GLY A 280 3.50 16.83 -18.67
CA GLY A 280 3.57 18.29 -18.63
C GLY A 280 2.46 18.97 -17.84
N ILE A 281 1.69 18.22 -17.04
CA ILE A 281 0.60 18.74 -16.19
C ILE A 281 1.07 19.29 -14.83
N MET A 282 2.33 19.07 -14.50
CA MET A 282 3.04 19.67 -13.38
C MET A 282 4.55 19.58 -13.65
N LYS A 283 5.20 20.69 -13.98
CA LYS A 283 6.64 20.73 -14.23
C LYS A 283 7.41 20.63 -12.91
N LEU A 284 8.49 19.86 -12.91
CA LEU A 284 9.43 19.84 -11.79
C LEU A 284 10.31 21.10 -11.89
N ASP A 285 10.12 22.03 -10.94
CA ASP A 285 11.08 23.12 -10.71
C ASP A 285 12.32 22.61 -9.95
N ASP A 286 13.28 23.49 -9.69
CA ASP A 286 14.55 23.12 -9.08
C ASP A 286 14.38 22.37 -7.74
N GLU A 287 13.48 22.82 -6.86
CA GLU A 287 13.29 22.16 -5.56
C GLU A 287 12.63 20.77 -5.70
N ARG A 288 11.64 20.64 -6.57
CA ARG A 288 10.98 19.36 -6.86
C ARG A 288 11.91 18.38 -7.54
N LEU A 289 12.71 18.88 -8.49
CA LEU A 289 13.71 18.06 -9.19
C LEU A 289 14.77 17.54 -8.21
N ILE A 290 15.34 18.40 -7.36
CA ILE A 290 16.30 18.01 -6.30
C ILE A 290 15.67 16.96 -5.38
N PHE A 291 14.42 17.16 -4.97
CA PHE A 291 13.69 16.19 -4.14
C PHE A 291 13.54 14.84 -4.86
N TYR A 292 13.08 14.85 -6.11
CA TYR A 292 12.86 13.66 -6.92
C TYR A 292 14.16 12.87 -7.15
N GLU A 293 15.22 13.54 -7.59
CA GLU A 293 16.52 12.94 -7.85
C GLU A 293 17.15 12.34 -6.60
N LYS A 294 17.07 13.03 -5.46
CA LYS A 294 17.52 12.52 -4.17
C LYS A 294 16.89 11.17 -3.86
N TRP A 295 15.59 11.04 -4.04
CA TRP A 295 14.88 9.84 -3.62
C TRP A 295 14.96 8.71 -4.66
N ILE A 296 14.99 9.03 -5.95
CA ILE A 296 15.17 8.01 -6.98
C ILE A 296 16.58 7.38 -6.92
N THR A 297 17.58 8.14 -6.50
CA THR A 297 18.93 7.61 -6.25
C THR A 297 19.03 6.82 -4.93
N SER A 298 18.08 6.96 -4.02
CA SER A 298 18.07 6.35 -2.69
C SER A 298 17.15 5.12 -2.58
N VAL A 299 16.86 4.40 -3.67
CA VAL A 299 15.93 3.26 -3.68
C VAL A 299 16.38 2.14 -2.72
N ASP A 300 17.67 1.89 -2.59
CA ASP A 300 18.22 0.91 -1.64
C ASP A 300 17.91 1.29 -0.19
N TYR A 301 18.05 2.58 0.15
CA TYR A 301 17.67 3.09 1.46
C TYR A 301 16.16 2.90 1.71
N ILE A 302 15.32 3.16 0.71
CA ILE A 302 13.87 2.92 0.78
C ILE A 302 13.60 1.44 1.08
N ASN A 303 14.20 0.53 0.34
CA ASN A 303 14.03 -0.91 0.54
C ASN A 303 14.46 -1.38 1.94
N GLN A 304 15.64 -0.94 2.39
CA GLN A 304 16.15 -1.29 3.72
C GLN A 304 15.26 -0.74 4.83
N THR A 305 14.81 0.51 4.70
CA THR A 305 13.97 1.16 5.70
C THR A 305 12.57 0.54 5.75
N MET A 306 11.97 0.19 4.60
CA MET A 306 10.69 -0.52 4.56
C MET A 306 10.76 -1.89 5.26
N ARG A 307 11.87 -2.62 5.10
CA ARG A 307 12.09 -3.88 5.84
C ARG A 307 12.19 -3.67 7.34
N LYS A 308 12.90 -2.62 7.77
CA LYS A 308 13.01 -2.24 9.20
C LYS A 308 11.66 -1.82 9.78
N ILE A 309 10.87 -1.02 9.06
CA ILE A 309 9.53 -0.60 9.48
C ILE A 309 8.63 -1.81 9.69
N ARG A 310 8.55 -2.73 8.72
CA ARG A 310 7.74 -3.96 8.85
C ARG A 310 8.15 -4.79 10.06
N LYS A 311 9.47 -4.96 10.26
CA LYS A 311 9.97 -5.68 11.43
C LYS A 311 9.50 -5.04 12.73
N VAL A 312 9.68 -3.72 12.88
CA VAL A 312 9.27 -2.99 14.09
C VAL A 312 7.75 -3.11 14.31
N GLN A 313 6.95 -2.96 13.25
CA GLN A 313 5.50 -3.11 13.35
C GLN A 313 5.10 -4.52 13.83
N ASN A 314 5.69 -5.56 13.26
CA ASN A 314 5.43 -6.94 13.67
C ASN A 314 5.85 -7.21 15.11
N ASP A 315 7.07 -6.77 15.49
CA ASP A 315 7.58 -6.95 16.85
C ASP A 315 6.69 -6.22 17.88
N CYS A 316 6.26 -4.99 17.58
CA CYS A 316 5.36 -4.22 18.45
C CYS A 316 3.94 -4.82 18.52
N ASN A 317 3.41 -5.31 17.40
CA ASN A 317 2.10 -5.96 17.37
C ASN A 317 2.09 -7.24 18.24
N LEU A 318 3.10 -8.10 18.07
CA LEU A 318 3.20 -9.31 18.87
C LEU A 318 3.39 -8.99 20.36
N LEU A 319 4.23 -8.02 20.69
CA LEU A 319 4.42 -7.57 22.06
C LEU A 319 3.11 -7.04 22.68
N CYS A 320 2.35 -6.24 21.93
CA CYS A 320 1.05 -5.75 22.36
C CYS A 320 0.08 -6.90 22.61
N MET A 321 0.02 -7.89 21.71
CA MET A 321 -0.81 -9.10 21.89
C MET A 321 -0.46 -9.85 23.18
N CYS A 322 0.83 -10.04 23.46
CA CYS A 322 1.28 -10.71 24.69
C CYS A 322 0.90 -9.95 25.98
N TYR A 323 0.71 -8.63 25.91
CA TYR A 323 0.26 -7.82 27.04
C TYR A 323 -1.27 -7.73 27.18
N THR A 324 -1.98 -7.83 26.07
CA THR A 324 -3.45 -7.78 26.06
C THR A 324 -4.08 -9.14 26.33
N ASP A 325 -3.38 -10.20 25.96
CA ASP A 325 -3.79 -11.59 26.19
C ASP A 325 -2.64 -12.34 26.88
N ILE A 326 -2.71 -12.42 28.22
CA ILE A 326 -1.68 -13.07 29.05
C ILE A 326 -1.61 -14.56 28.76
N ASP A 327 -2.71 -15.17 28.37
CA ASP A 327 -2.77 -16.60 28.03
C ASP A 327 -1.83 -16.95 26.87
N LEU A 328 -1.49 -15.98 26.00
CA LEU A 328 -0.53 -16.20 24.91
C LEU A 328 0.88 -16.59 25.41
N LEU A 329 1.26 -16.18 26.60
CA LEU A 329 2.56 -16.55 27.20
C LEU A 329 2.53 -17.91 27.92
N GLU A 330 1.34 -18.35 28.29
CA GLU A 330 1.14 -19.62 28.99
C GLU A 330 0.87 -20.78 28.03
N LYS A 331 0.25 -20.50 26.88
CA LYS A 331 -0.08 -21.48 25.84
C LYS A 331 1.13 -21.95 25.06
N ILE A 332 1.00 -23.16 24.55
CA ILE A 332 1.86 -23.70 23.50
C ILE A 332 1.19 -23.34 22.15
N HIS A 333 1.95 -22.71 21.27
CA HIS A 333 1.48 -22.27 19.96
C HIS A 333 1.91 -23.26 18.89
N THR A 334 1.00 -23.56 17.97
CA THR A 334 1.33 -24.34 16.79
C THR A 334 1.91 -23.41 15.72
N GLY A 335 3.11 -23.77 15.21
CA GLY A 335 3.79 -23.00 14.18
C GLY A 335 4.30 -23.90 13.07
N PHE A 336 4.48 -23.30 11.90
CA PHE A 336 5.03 -23.94 10.71
C PHE A 336 6.40 -23.34 10.37
N ILE A 337 7.48 -24.15 10.45
CA ILE A 337 8.83 -23.73 10.08
C ILE A 337 8.98 -23.87 8.55
N PHE A 338 9.35 -22.80 7.85
CA PHE A 338 9.37 -22.81 6.38
C PHE A 338 10.65 -22.31 5.72
N GLU A 339 11.56 -21.67 6.47
CA GLU A 339 12.79 -21.13 5.92
C GLU A 339 13.91 -21.16 6.96
N LYS A 340 15.12 -21.52 6.53
CA LYS A 340 16.33 -21.50 7.34
C LYS A 340 17.21 -20.33 6.94
N ILE A 341 17.62 -19.51 7.92
CA ILE A 341 18.55 -18.40 7.74
C ILE A 341 19.78 -18.65 8.61
N LYS A 342 20.93 -19.01 8.01
CA LYS A 342 22.18 -19.18 8.76
C LYS A 342 22.71 -17.82 9.22
N LYS A 343 22.98 -17.64 10.52
CA LYS A 343 23.38 -16.33 11.08
C LYS A 343 24.82 -16.27 11.58
N LYS A 344 25.35 -17.25 12.27
CA LYS A 344 26.74 -17.37 12.75
C LYS A 344 27.05 -18.82 13.00
N GLU A 345 28.35 -19.17 13.22
CA GLU A 345 28.85 -20.54 13.24
C GLU A 345 28.06 -21.56 14.08
N ASP A 346 27.49 -21.17 15.23
CA ASP A 346 26.74 -22.09 16.11
C ASP A 346 25.30 -21.62 16.41
N LEU A 347 24.75 -20.68 15.62
CA LEU A 347 23.38 -20.19 15.82
C LEU A 347 22.60 -20.23 14.52
N TYR A 348 21.59 -21.08 14.50
CA TYR A 348 20.67 -21.20 13.39
C TYR A 348 19.48 -20.29 13.61
N GLN A 349 19.05 -19.60 12.55
CA GLN A 349 17.85 -18.80 12.57
C GLN A 349 16.86 -19.35 11.56
N TYR A 350 15.60 -19.46 11.97
CA TYR A 350 14.50 -19.97 11.16
C TYR A 350 13.34 -18.98 11.14
N MET A 351 12.53 -19.08 10.09
CA MET A 351 11.25 -18.42 9.99
C MET A 351 10.14 -19.39 10.37
N VAL A 352 9.20 -18.91 11.18
CA VAL A 352 8.01 -19.65 11.58
C VAL A 352 6.77 -18.83 11.31
N TYR A 353 5.75 -19.46 10.77
CA TYR A 353 4.40 -18.91 10.64
C TYR A 353 3.51 -19.48 11.72
N PHE A 354 2.80 -18.59 12.44
CA PHE A 354 1.79 -18.92 13.43
C PHE A 354 0.40 -18.66 12.84
N PRO A 355 -0.36 -19.69 12.41
CA PRO A 355 -1.69 -19.51 11.80
C PRO A 355 -2.69 -18.80 12.72
N GLU A 356 -2.75 -19.16 14.00
CA GLU A 356 -3.62 -18.54 15.00
C GLU A 356 -3.38 -17.04 15.16
N LEU A 357 -2.10 -16.62 15.14
CA LEU A 357 -1.69 -15.24 15.29
C LEU A 357 -1.65 -14.48 13.96
N LYS A 358 -1.78 -15.20 12.84
CA LYS A 358 -1.58 -14.69 11.47
C LYS A 358 -0.27 -13.92 11.29
N MET A 359 0.80 -14.39 11.93
CA MET A 359 2.07 -13.70 12.01
C MET A 359 3.23 -14.59 11.61
N VAL A 360 4.24 -13.96 11.01
CA VAL A 360 5.56 -14.57 10.75
C VAL A 360 6.57 -13.97 11.71
N ASN A 361 7.34 -14.84 12.33
CA ASN A 361 8.43 -14.44 13.21
C ASN A 361 9.68 -15.26 12.98
N ARG A 362 10.77 -14.82 13.61
CA ARG A 362 12.06 -15.52 13.61
C ARG A 362 12.32 -16.11 14.97
N PHE A 363 12.83 -17.34 14.98
CA PHE A 363 13.38 -17.91 16.21
C PHE A 363 14.81 -18.39 15.97
N ASN A 364 15.57 -18.48 17.05
CA ASN A 364 16.95 -18.95 17.04
C ASN A 364 16.97 -20.34 17.69
N ALA A 365 17.73 -21.25 17.09
CA ALA A 365 18.00 -22.57 17.64
C ALA A 365 19.53 -22.76 17.80
N SER A 366 19.93 -23.40 18.90
CA SER A 366 21.32 -23.77 19.15
C SER A 366 21.75 -24.99 18.34
N VAL A 367 20.80 -25.81 17.93
CA VAL A 367 20.99 -26.98 17.07
C VAL A 367 20.30 -26.76 15.72
N ASP A 368 20.80 -27.47 14.71
CA ASP A 368 20.15 -27.44 13.40
C ASP A 368 18.85 -28.25 13.43
N VAL A 369 17.74 -27.59 13.16
CA VAL A 369 16.39 -28.20 13.09
C VAL A 369 15.87 -28.26 11.66
N MET A 370 16.79 -28.37 10.67
CA MET A 370 16.44 -28.39 9.25
C MET A 370 15.43 -29.49 8.90
N GLU A 371 15.52 -30.64 9.56
CA GLU A 371 14.60 -31.77 9.40
C GLU A 371 13.14 -31.44 9.76
N ARG A 372 12.92 -30.39 10.56
CA ARG A 372 11.58 -29.90 10.95
C ARG A 372 11.00 -28.86 9.99
N VAL A 373 11.82 -28.39 9.03
CA VAL A 373 11.34 -27.43 8.03
C VAL A 373 10.33 -28.13 7.11
N GLY A 374 9.16 -27.53 6.97
CA GLY A 374 8.08 -28.10 6.17
C GLY A 374 7.19 -29.11 6.90
N LEU A 375 7.55 -29.54 8.11
CA LEU A 375 6.68 -30.41 8.90
C LEU A 375 5.55 -29.59 9.56
N PRO A 376 4.32 -30.11 9.58
CA PRO A 376 3.20 -29.47 10.25
C PRO A 376 3.35 -29.50 11.77
N GLU A 377 2.63 -28.59 12.45
CA GLU A 377 2.35 -28.66 13.90
C GLU A 377 3.57 -28.68 14.83
N GLN A 378 4.57 -27.86 14.52
CA GLN A 378 5.67 -27.64 15.46
C GLN A 378 5.17 -26.80 16.65
N GLN A 379 5.60 -27.14 17.86
CA GLN A 379 5.16 -26.48 19.08
C GLN A 379 6.15 -25.41 19.53
N PHE A 380 5.63 -24.24 19.91
CA PHE A 380 6.43 -23.09 20.32
C PHE A 380 5.88 -22.47 21.60
N LYS A 381 6.79 -21.89 22.38
CA LYS A 381 6.44 -21.07 23.53
C LYS A 381 6.99 -19.65 23.35
N LEU A 382 6.20 -18.67 23.79
CA LEU A 382 6.56 -17.25 23.74
C LEU A 382 7.00 -16.78 25.12
N TYR A 383 8.08 -15.97 25.16
CA TYR A 383 8.58 -15.36 26.40
C TYR A 383 8.83 -13.87 26.17
N VAL A 384 8.36 -13.02 27.07
CA VAL A 384 8.73 -11.60 27.11
C VAL A 384 9.94 -11.44 28.04
N PHE A 385 10.98 -10.76 27.58
CA PHE A 385 12.17 -10.49 28.38
C PHE A 385 12.68 -9.07 28.13
N MET A 386 13.44 -8.53 29.10
CA MET A 386 14.11 -7.25 28.96
C MET A 386 15.48 -7.48 28.29
N ASP A 387 15.72 -6.83 27.15
CA ASP A 387 17.05 -6.72 26.57
C ASP A 387 17.77 -5.57 27.24
N GLU A 388 18.66 -5.90 28.18
CA GLU A 388 19.41 -4.91 28.99
C GLU A 388 20.31 -4.02 28.14
N ASN A 389 20.87 -4.55 27.02
CA ASN A 389 21.74 -3.79 26.13
C ASN A 389 21.00 -2.70 25.35
N GLN A 390 19.72 -2.90 25.07
CA GLN A 390 18.90 -1.99 24.30
C GLN A 390 17.80 -1.31 25.14
N LEU A 391 17.72 -1.64 26.43
CA LEU A 391 16.73 -1.12 27.39
C LEU A 391 15.31 -1.22 26.86
N LYS A 392 14.98 -2.36 26.24
CA LYS A 392 13.66 -2.61 25.67
C LYS A 392 13.19 -4.04 25.86
N GLN A 393 11.88 -4.19 25.94
CA GLN A 393 11.26 -5.51 25.94
C GLN A 393 11.28 -6.14 24.56
N LYS A 394 11.53 -7.43 24.54
CA LYS A 394 11.55 -8.28 23.34
C LYS A 394 10.81 -9.57 23.60
N ILE A 395 10.41 -10.23 22.51
CA ILE A 395 9.82 -11.56 22.57
C ILE A 395 10.88 -12.56 22.08
N ARG A 396 11.03 -13.61 22.84
CA ARG A 396 11.76 -14.82 22.47
C ARG A 396 10.76 -15.89 22.10
N ILE A 397 11.01 -16.55 21.00
CA ILE A 397 10.22 -17.67 20.49
C ILE A 397 11.09 -18.89 20.62
N GLU A 398 10.63 -19.89 21.36
CA GLU A 398 11.35 -21.14 21.58
C GLU A 398 10.57 -22.31 21.00
N LEU A 399 11.26 -23.11 20.19
CA LEU A 399 10.75 -24.40 19.73
C LEU A 399 10.78 -25.38 20.90
N GLN A 400 9.66 -26.01 21.15
CA GLN A 400 9.54 -27.09 22.13
C GLN A 400 9.97 -28.40 21.45
N LEU A 401 11.00 -29.05 21.99
CA LEU A 401 11.62 -30.26 21.42
C LEU A 401 10.93 -31.52 21.92
#